data_6d2b1c54b606e682b31406815fa0be3f
#
_entry.id   6d2b1c54b606e682b31406815fa0be3f
#
_cell.length_a   1.000
_cell.length_b   1.000
_cell.length_c   1.000
_cell.angle_alpha   90.00
_cell.angle_beta   90.00
_cell.angle_gamma   90.00
#
_symmetry.space_group_name_H-M   'P 1'
#
loop_
_entity.id
_entity.type
_entity.pdbx_description
1 polymer ?
#
loop_
_entity_poly.entity_id
_entity_poly.type
_entity_poly.pdbx_seq_one_letter_code
_entity_poly.pdbx_strand_id
1 'polypeptide(L)'
;MLEGFYKVSFQVNDAVGRSVMYAHAGSMLGGNSAFAHYGSYQEVDGVVTSEITSHRHNEDPNYKSLLGADIATIDVRGTAEGDIYSFVGASPQMPGAVFRSVMTPIEDEMMLAMGAVGEGGIINGLYSVHVRQLDGLVDGLTGVMLLHDGRILGGDAFFYYLGAYSSANGRWKGQILNQEHTPAKGEHPIFGGYEVGIGFSGTCDARGALLEASALAGKRSLRLTAALKLMRRA
;
A
#
# COMPACT_ATOMS: atom_id res chain seq x y z
N MET A 1 0.83 13.64 -16.71
CA MET A 1 1.00 14.09 -15.30
C MET A 1 0.87 12.87 -14.41
N LEU A 2 1.79 12.66 -13.49
CA LEU A 2 1.80 11.54 -12.57
C LEU A 2 0.65 11.66 -11.58
N GLU A 3 -0.37 10.81 -11.75
CA GLU A 3 -1.58 10.83 -10.95
C GLU A 3 -2.22 9.43 -10.98
N GLY A 4 -2.61 8.87 -9.85
CA GLY A 4 -3.30 7.59 -9.78
C GLY A 4 -2.64 6.55 -8.89
N PHE A 5 -3.08 5.30 -9.02
CA PHE A 5 -2.60 4.17 -8.24
C PHE A 5 -1.76 3.23 -9.10
N TYR A 6 -0.62 2.82 -8.59
CA TYR A 6 0.41 2.10 -9.34
C TYR A 6 0.91 0.88 -8.59
N LYS A 7 1.16 -0.20 -9.31
CA LYS A 7 2.12 -1.22 -8.88
C LYS A 7 3.53 -0.75 -9.22
N VAL A 8 4.47 -0.99 -8.31
CA VAL A 8 5.86 -0.56 -8.44
C VAL A 8 6.78 -1.78 -8.37
N SER A 9 7.61 -1.94 -9.37
CA SER A 9 8.77 -2.82 -9.32
C SER A 9 10.01 -1.95 -9.17
N PHE A 10 10.87 -2.25 -8.21
CA PHE A 10 12.10 -1.50 -7.99
C PHE A 10 13.29 -2.41 -7.76
N GLN A 11 14.47 -1.90 -8.06
CA GLN A 11 15.74 -2.59 -7.96
C GLN A 11 16.79 -1.69 -7.32
N VAL A 12 17.58 -2.26 -6.42
CA VAL A 12 18.80 -1.65 -5.87
C VAL A 12 19.93 -2.63 -6.14
N ASN A 13 20.84 -2.28 -7.03
CA ASN A 13 21.84 -3.18 -7.60
C ASN A 13 21.14 -4.44 -8.20
N ASP A 14 21.41 -5.65 -7.66
CA ASP A 14 20.80 -6.91 -8.12
C ASP A 14 19.57 -7.32 -7.30
N ALA A 15 19.26 -6.62 -6.22
CA ALA A 15 18.14 -6.94 -5.36
C ALA A 15 16.85 -6.26 -5.86
N VAL A 16 15.76 -7.02 -5.97
CA VAL A 16 14.47 -6.58 -6.48
C VAL A 16 13.45 -6.51 -5.37
N GLY A 17 12.65 -5.44 -5.36
CA GLY A 17 11.49 -5.27 -4.50
C GLY A 17 10.23 -4.90 -5.29
N ARG A 18 9.09 -4.99 -4.61
CA ARG A 18 7.78 -4.62 -5.14
C ARG A 18 6.99 -3.86 -4.09
N SER A 19 6.11 -3.00 -4.55
CA SER A 19 5.19 -2.23 -3.70
C SER A 19 4.01 -1.72 -4.51
N VAL A 20 3.10 -1.04 -3.84
CA VAL A 20 2.09 -0.19 -4.45
C VAL A 20 2.37 1.27 -4.10
N MET A 21 1.92 2.20 -4.96
CA MET A 21 2.10 3.63 -4.77
C MET A 21 0.88 4.40 -5.28
N TYR A 22 0.37 5.31 -4.49
CA TYR A 22 -0.61 6.30 -4.91
C TYR A 22 0.08 7.66 -5.05
N ALA A 23 -0.04 8.25 -6.22
CA ALA A 23 0.43 9.60 -6.53
C ALA A 23 -0.77 10.52 -6.69
N HIS A 24 -0.82 11.60 -5.93
CA HIS A 24 -1.92 12.58 -5.99
C HIS A 24 -1.46 13.93 -5.48
N ALA A 25 -1.80 14.98 -6.23
CA ALA A 25 -1.58 16.39 -5.86
C ALA A 25 -0.14 16.68 -5.35
N GLY A 26 0.89 16.12 -6.01
CA GLY A 26 2.29 16.31 -5.64
C GLY A 26 2.77 15.44 -4.47
N SER A 27 1.93 14.53 -3.96
CA SER A 27 2.25 13.61 -2.87
C SER A 27 2.31 12.16 -3.37
N MET A 28 3.19 11.36 -2.81
CA MET A 28 3.31 9.94 -3.04
C MET A 28 3.16 9.18 -1.72
N LEU A 29 2.24 8.21 -1.66
CA LEU A 29 1.96 7.40 -0.47
C LEU A 29 1.76 5.94 -0.89
N GLY A 30 2.48 5.02 -0.27
CA GLY A 30 2.37 3.60 -0.61
C GLY A 30 3.24 2.72 0.26
N GLY A 31 3.63 1.56 -0.27
CA GLY A 31 4.49 0.63 0.47
C GLY A 31 4.28 -0.82 0.08
N ASN A 32 4.77 -1.70 0.94
CA ASN A 32 4.67 -3.15 0.80
C ASN A 32 4.51 -3.84 2.17
N SER A 33 4.75 -5.15 2.21
CA SER A 33 4.61 -5.95 3.44
C SER A 33 5.51 -5.50 4.61
N ALA A 34 6.60 -4.78 4.35
CA ALA A 34 7.55 -4.41 5.40
C ALA A 34 7.83 -2.91 5.50
N PHE A 35 7.66 -2.16 4.40
CA PHE A 35 8.01 -0.75 4.34
C PHE A 35 6.85 0.12 3.87
N ALA A 36 6.62 1.23 4.55
CA ALA A 36 5.83 2.35 4.06
C ALA A 36 6.74 3.26 3.23
N HIS A 37 6.23 3.72 2.09
CA HIS A 37 6.91 4.65 1.20
C HIS A 37 6.09 5.93 1.11
N TYR A 38 6.70 7.07 1.38
CA TYR A 38 6.02 8.35 1.30
C TYR A 38 6.98 9.47 0.91
N GLY A 39 6.48 10.45 0.18
CA GLY A 39 7.26 11.57 -0.28
C GLY A 39 6.44 12.59 -1.07
N SER A 40 7.15 13.51 -1.72
CA SER A 40 6.56 14.49 -2.60
C SER A 40 7.20 14.41 -3.98
N TYR A 41 6.48 14.83 -5.01
CA TYR A 41 6.99 14.90 -6.36
C TYR A 41 6.64 16.22 -7.04
N GLN A 42 7.41 16.55 -8.05
CA GLN A 42 7.14 17.61 -9.00
C GLN A 42 7.33 17.08 -10.42
N GLU A 43 6.47 17.51 -11.33
CA GLU A 43 6.56 17.17 -12.75
C GLU A 43 6.68 18.46 -13.54
N VAL A 44 7.80 18.61 -14.24
CA VAL A 44 8.12 19.76 -15.09
C VAL A 44 8.63 19.25 -16.44
N ASP A 45 8.01 19.68 -17.52
CA ASP A 45 8.38 19.31 -18.90
C ASP A 45 8.47 17.78 -19.11
N GLY A 46 7.54 17.02 -18.53
CA GLY A 46 7.48 15.55 -18.62
C GLY A 46 8.54 14.82 -17.80
N VAL A 47 9.28 15.53 -16.96
CA VAL A 47 10.25 14.96 -16.04
C VAL A 47 9.68 15.04 -14.61
N VAL A 48 9.60 13.90 -13.95
CA VAL A 48 9.20 13.79 -12.54
C VAL A 48 10.46 13.72 -11.67
N THR A 49 10.51 14.55 -10.64
CA THR A 49 11.51 14.48 -9.57
C THR A 49 10.79 14.23 -8.25
N SER A 50 11.36 13.37 -7.41
CA SER A 50 10.74 13.01 -6.13
C SER A 50 11.80 12.65 -5.09
N GLU A 51 11.52 13.00 -3.83
CA GLU A 51 12.21 12.49 -2.67
C GLU A 51 11.25 11.53 -1.94
N ILE A 52 11.63 10.25 -1.82
CA ILE A 52 10.83 9.19 -1.21
C ILE A 52 11.52 8.69 0.05
N THR A 53 10.83 8.74 1.18
CA THR A 53 11.24 8.04 2.41
C THR A 53 10.67 6.62 2.39
N SER A 54 11.55 5.64 2.58
CA SER A 54 11.20 4.25 2.87
C SER A 54 11.36 4.01 4.36
N HIS A 55 10.28 3.63 5.05
CA HIS A 55 10.23 3.48 6.51
C HIS A 55 9.68 2.11 6.88
N ARG A 56 10.50 1.31 7.58
CA ARG A 56 10.08 -0.02 8.04
C ARG A 56 8.92 0.09 9.03
N HIS A 57 7.86 -0.67 8.80
CA HIS A 57 6.72 -0.79 9.70
C HIS A 57 6.53 -2.22 10.24
N ASN A 58 7.19 -3.21 9.64
CA ASN A 58 7.13 -4.60 10.05
C ASN A 58 8.51 -5.25 10.02
N GLU A 59 8.87 -5.94 11.10
CA GLU A 59 10.12 -6.70 11.22
C GLU A 59 9.87 -8.14 10.75
N ASP A 60 10.01 -8.36 9.45
CA ASP A 60 9.98 -9.69 8.85
C ASP A 60 11.38 -10.02 8.31
N PRO A 61 12.03 -11.10 8.77
CA PRO A 61 13.37 -11.48 8.32
C PRO A 61 13.42 -11.83 6.82
N ASN A 62 12.29 -12.14 6.19
CA ASN A 62 12.19 -12.39 4.76
C ASN A 62 12.24 -11.10 3.93
N TYR A 63 11.93 -9.95 4.53
CA TYR A 63 11.95 -8.64 3.89
C TYR A 63 13.12 -7.79 4.39
N LYS A 64 14.30 -8.05 3.85
CA LYS A 64 15.49 -7.25 4.14
C LYS A 64 15.37 -5.86 3.50
N SER A 65 15.87 -4.83 4.19
CA SER A 65 16.00 -3.51 3.59
C SER A 65 17.00 -3.56 2.43
N LEU A 66 16.55 -3.16 1.23
CA LEU A 66 17.42 -3.05 0.06
C LEU A 66 18.35 -1.84 0.15
N LEU A 67 18.06 -0.89 1.03
CA LEU A 67 18.85 0.31 1.26
C LEU A 67 19.71 0.22 2.54
N GLY A 68 19.72 -0.94 3.19
CA GLY A 68 20.57 -1.22 4.36
C GLY A 68 20.12 -0.54 5.67
N ALA A 69 18.99 0.18 5.68
CA ALA A 69 18.48 0.89 6.83
C ALA A 69 16.95 0.75 6.95
N ASP A 70 16.43 0.91 8.17
CA ASP A 70 14.99 0.87 8.44
C ASP A 70 14.27 2.17 8.02
N ILE A 71 15.01 3.26 7.97
CA ILE A 71 14.56 4.53 7.41
C ILE A 71 15.62 4.99 6.41
N ALA A 72 15.23 5.15 5.17
CA ALA A 72 16.11 5.61 4.10
C ALA A 72 15.38 6.56 3.17
N THR A 73 16.09 7.55 2.63
CA THR A 73 15.58 8.48 1.64
C THR A 73 16.17 8.14 0.27
N ILE A 74 15.38 8.27 -0.76
CA ILE A 74 15.75 8.03 -2.15
C ILE A 74 15.38 9.26 -2.95
N ASP A 75 16.36 9.89 -3.59
CA ASP A 75 16.12 10.92 -4.59
C ASP A 75 16.02 10.27 -5.96
N VAL A 76 14.91 10.48 -6.65
CA VAL A 76 14.64 9.89 -7.95
C VAL A 76 14.28 10.92 -9.00
N ARG A 77 14.66 10.63 -10.24
CA ARG A 77 14.25 11.35 -11.44
C ARG A 77 13.72 10.34 -12.46
N GLY A 78 12.60 10.64 -13.08
CA GLY A 78 11.97 9.76 -14.05
C GLY A 78 11.19 10.46 -15.14
N THR A 79 10.77 9.67 -16.11
CA THR A 79 9.95 10.10 -17.24
C THR A 79 8.86 9.07 -17.50
N ALA A 80 7.80 9.50 -18.18
CA ALA A 80 6.72 8.63 -18.63
C ALA A 80 6.96 8.14 -20.06
N GLU A 81 6.57 6.90 -20.31
CA GLU A 81 6.28 6.36 -21.64
C GLU A 81 4.84 5.85 -21.64
N GLY A 82 3.93 6.61 -22.25
CA GLY A 82 2.49 6.45 -22.01
C GLY A 82 2.15 6.67 -20.54
N ASP A 83 1.50 5.69 -19.92
CA ASP A 83 1.10 5.75 -18.50
C ASP A 83 2.10 5.05 -17.56
N ILE A 84 3.21 4.55 -18.11
CA ILE A 84 4.27 3.88 -17.35
C ILE A 84 5.36 4.89 -17.02
N TYR A 85 5.74 4.99 -15.75
CA TYR A 85 6.82 5.86 -15.30
C TYR A 85 8.06 5.04 -14.94
N SER A 86 9.22 5.46 -15.46
CA SER A 86 10.52 4.86 -15.15
C SER A 86 11.40 5.86 -14.41
N PHE A 87 11.96 5.44 -13.28
CA PHE A 87 12.78 6.27 -12.41
C PHE A 87 14.18 5.70 -12.23
N VAL A 88 15.15 6.59 -12.10
CA VAL A 88 16.50 6.29 -11.63
C VAL A 88 16.83 7.21 -10.47
N GLY A 89 17.53 6.70 -9.48
CA GLY A 89 17.88 7.50 -8.31
C GLY A 89 19.00 6.92 -7.47
N ALA A 90 19.23 7.57 -6.33
CA ALA A 90 20.25 7.21 -5.37
C ALA A 90 19.76 7.46 -3.94
N SER A 91 20.40 6.80 -2.98
CA SER A 91 20.12 6.98 -1.56
C SER A 91 21.41 7.37 -0.84
N PRO A 92 21.39 8.41 0.01
CA PRO A 92 22.55 8.75 0.86
C PRO A 92 22.92 7.63 1.83
N GLN A 93 21.99 6.78 2.22
CA GLN A 93 22.22 5.64 3.11
C GLN A 93 22.98 4.50 2.44
N MET A 94 23.06 4.50 1.10
CA MET A 94 23.80 3.49 0.32
C MET A 94 24.58 4.15 -0.82
N PRO A 95 25.66 4.87 -0.53
CA PRO A 95 26.46 5.56 -1.54
C PRO A 95 26.97 4.59 -2.62
N GLY A 96 26.83 4.99 -3.89
CA GLY A 96 27.24 4.18 -5.03
C GLY A 96 26.23 3.13 -5.51
N ALA A 97 25.16 2.86 -4.75
CA ALA A 97 24.06 2.04 -5.23
C ALA A 97 23.15 2.85 -6.18
N VAL A 98 22.70 2.19 -7.24
CA VAL A 98 21.75 2.77 -8.18
C VAL A 98 20.38 2.18 -7.92
N PHE A 99 19.42 3.05 -7.61
CA PHE A 99 18.01 2.70 -7.53
C PHE A 99 17.37 2.85 -8.93
N ARG A 100 16.56 1.86 -9.30
CA ARG A 100 15.69 1.92 -10.48
C ARG A 100 14.30 1.48 -10.09
N SER A 101 13.27 2.11 -10.65
CA SER A 101 11.89 1.63 -10.48
C SER A 101 11.05 1.89 -11.71
N VAL A 102 10.02 1.05 -11.86
CA VAL A 102 8.97 1.18 -12.86
C VAL A 102 7.63 1.18 -12.14
N MET A 103 6.83 2.20 -12.42
CA MET A 103 5.45 2.34 -11.93
C MET A 103 4.50 2.07 -13.09
N THR A 104 3.66 1.04 -12.95
CA THR A 104 2.62 0.68 -13.92
C THR A 104 1.26 0.94 -13.30
N PRO A 105 0.34 1.63 -13.97
CA PRO A 105 -0.96 1.96 -13.40
C PRO A 105 -1.74 0.69 -13.04
N ILE A 106 -2.50 0.79 -11.96
CA ILE A 106 -3.54 -0.16 -11.58
C ILE A 106 -4.85 0.51 -11.94
N GLU A 107 -5.57 -0.07 -12.89
CA GLU A 107 -6.89 0.42 -13.29
C GLU A 107 -7.91 0.08 -12.20
N ASP A 108 -8.65 1.09 -11.75
CA ASP A 108 -9.78 0.92 -10.84
C ASP A 108 -11.05 0.75 -11.67
N GLU A 109 -11.26 -0.45 -12.23
CA GLU A 109 -12.46 -0.76 -12.99
C GLU A 109 -13.72 -0.80 -12.11
N MET A 110 -13.56 -1.02 -10.81
CA MET A 110 -14.64 -0.98 -9.84
C MET A 110 -14.64 0.36 -9.09
N MET A 111 -15.23 1.36 -9.68
CA MET A 111 -15.51 2.63 -9.01
C MET A 111 -16.54 2.44 -7.89
N LEU A 112 -16.11 1.88 -6.77
CA LEU A 112 -16.93 1.86 -5.57
C LEU A 112 -17.23 3.31 -5.15
N ALA A 113 -18.50 3.59 -4.93
CA ALA A 113 -18.91 4.90 -4.45
C ALA A 113 -18.19 5.19 -3.12
N MET A 114 -17.50 6.32 -3.05
CA MET A 114 -16.81 6.75 -1.83
C MET A 114 -17.81 6.84 -0.68
N GLY A 115 -17.40 6.34 0.50
CA GLY A 115 -18.23 6.42 1.68
C GLY A 115 -18.14 7.79 2.34
N ALA A 116 -19.05 8.06 3.27
CA ALA A 116 -19.08 9.31 4.01
C ALA A 116 -18.12 9.27 5.21
N VAL A 117 -17.31 10.30 5.37
CA VAL A 117 -16.45 10.51 6.54
C VAL A 117 -17.01 11.67 7.34
N GLY A 118 -17.44 11.40 8.58
CA GLY A 118 -18.00 12.38 9.52
C GLY A 118 -17.07 12.65 10.69
N GLU A 119 -17.56 13.45 11.62
CA GLU A 119 -16.84 13.83 12.85
C GLU A 119 -16.45 12.58 13.67
N GLY A 120 -15.22 12.58 14.22
CA GLY A 120 -14.66 11.42 14.93
C GLY A 120 -14.43 10.19 14.05
N GLY A 121 -14.41 10.35 12.73
CA GLY A 121 -14.04 9.33 11.76
C GLY A 121 -12.53 9.13 11.67
N ILE A 122 -12.12 8.17 10.86
CA ILE A 122 -10.70 7.86 10.63
C ILE A 122 -10.03 9.00 9.85
N ILE A 123 -8.79 9.28 10.19
CA ILE A 123 -8.01 10.36 9.58
C ILE A 123 -7.49 9.91 8.21
N ASN A 124 -7.49 10.82 7.22
CA ASN A 124 -6.83 10.58 5.94
C ASN A 124 -5.33 10.35 6.13
N GLY A 125 -4.78 9.30 5.53
CA GLY A 125 -3.36 8.99 5.66
C GLY A 125 -2.98 7.60 5.21
N LEU A 126 -1.67 7.35 5.28
CA LEU A 126 -1.05 6.05 5.05
C LEU A 126 -0.94 5.29 6.38
N TYR A 127 -1.42 4.07 6.39
CA TYR A 127 -1.44 3.17 7.54
C TYR A 127 -0.64 1.90 7.25
N SER A 128 0.09 1.40 8.24
CA SER A 128 0.51 -0.01 8.23
C SER A 128 -0.69 -0.88 8.61
N VAL A 129 -0.78 -2.04 7.99
CA VAL A 129 -1.86 -3.02 8.22
C VAL A 129 -1.26 -4.33 8.69
N HIS A 130 -1.83 -4.89 9.74
CA HIS A 130 -1.51 -6.21 10.26
C HIS A 130 -2.79 -7.05 10.27
N VAL A 131 -2.83 -8.10 9.47
CA VAL A 131 -4.01 -8.98 9.32
C VAL A 131 -3.75 -10.30 10.01
N ARG A 132 -4.75 -10.78 10.76
CA ARG A 132 -4.77 -12.10 11.40
C ARG A 132 -6.01 -12.87 10.98
N GLN A 133 -5.83 -14.14 10.70
CA GLN A 133 -6.95 -15.04 10.47
C GLN A 133 -7.41 -15.63 11.82
N LEU A 134 -8.73 -15.59 12.10
CA LEU A 134 -9.27 -16.02 13.40
C LEU A 134 -9.27 -17.53 13.59
N ASP A 135 -9.20 -18.31 12.53
CA ASP A 135 -9.12 -19.77 12.53
C ASP A 135 -7.69 -20.32 12.72
N GLY A 136 -6.72 -19.45 13.02
CA GLY A 136 -5.43 -19.83 13.62
C GLY A 136 -4.36 -20.38 12.67
N LEU A 137 -4.57 -20.40 11.35
CA LEU A 137 -3.62 -21.00 10.42
C LEU A 137 -2.62 -20.00 9.81
N VAL A 138 -2.92 -18.70 9.82
CA VAL A 138 -2.03 -17.67 9.29
C VAL A 138 -2.02 -16.46 10.22
N ASP A 139 -0.89 -16.17 10.81
CA ASP A 139 -0.63 -14.94 11.55
C ASP A 139 0.37 -14.11 10.76
N GLY A 140 0.13 -12.79 10.69
CA GLY A 140 1.16 -11.87 10.27
C GLY A 140 1.17 -11.47 8.80
N LEU A 141 0.05 -11.47 8.08
CA LEU A 141 -0.01 -10.73 6.82
C LEU A 141 0.08 -9.24 7.09
N THR A 142 0.97 -8.59 6.39
CA THR A 142 1.25 -7.17 6.56
C THR A 142 1.26 -6.44 5.23
N GLY A 143 0.88 -5.19 5.27
CA GLY A 143 0.83 -4.32 4.10
C GLY A 143 0.65 -2.87 4.49
N VAL A 144 0.28 -2.06 3.54
CA VAL A 144 -0.08 -0.67 3.75
C VAL A 144 -1.48 -0.38 3.21
N MET A 145 -2.16 0.56 3.85
CA MET A 145 -3.48 1.04 3.42
C MET A 145 -3.50 2.56 3.46
N LEU A 146 -3.83 3.17 2.33
CA LEU A 146 -4.13 4.58 2.22
C LEU A 146 -5.63 4.77 2.38
N LEU A 147 -6.01 5.62 3.31
CA LEU A 147 -7.38 6.05 3.53
C LEU A 147 -7.51 7.52 3.17
N HIS A 148 -8.38 7.83 2.20
CA HIS A 148 -8.58 9.19 1.72
C HIS A 148 -10.03 9.40 1.33
N ASP A 149 -10.73 10.28 2.08
CA ASP A 149 -12.11 10.73 1.82
C ASP A 149 -13.10 9.60 1.48
N GLY A 150 -13.10 8.54 2.29
CA GLY A 150 -14.00 7.41 2.11
C GLY A 150 -13.50 6.35 1.11
N ARG A 151 -12.32 6.54 0.52
CA ARG A 151 -11.67 5.60 -0.40
C ARG A 151 -10.55 4.82 0.29
N ILE A 152 -10.41 3.55 -0.08
CA ILE A 152 -9.31 2.68 0.34
C ILE A 152 -8.47 2.35 -0.87
N LEU A 153 -7.17 2.61 -0.77
CA LEU A 153 -6.14 2.14 -1.69
C LEU A 153 -5.04 1.49 -0.85
N GLY A 154 -4.34 0.50 -1.38
CA GLY A 154 -3.24 -0.09 -0.64
C GLY A 154 -2.76 -1.39 -1.22
N GLY A 155 -1.93 -2.10 -0.47
CA GLY A 155 -1.41 -3.38 -0.91
C GLY A 155 -0.15 -3.80 -0.17
N ASP A 156 0.49 -4.80 -0.75
CA ASP A 156 1.76 -5.35 -0.29
C ASP A 156 2.70 -5.62 -1.49
N ALA A 157 3.60 -6.58 -1.38
CA ALA A 157 4.54 -6.93 -2.45
C ALA A 157 3.88 -7.71 -3.62
N PHE A 158 2.67 -8.26 -3.43
CA PHE A 158 2.00 -9.13 -4.39
C PHE A 158 0.56 -8.75 -4.69
N PHE A 159 -0.13 -8.14 -3.72
CA PHE A 159 -1.55 -7.81 -3.79
C PHE A 159 -1.77 -6.31 -3.72
N TYR A 160 -2.87 -5.86 -4.29
CA TYR A 160 -3.39 -4.52 -4.08
C TYR A 160 -4.82 -4.57 -3.53
N TYR A 161 -5.18 -3.50 -2.83
CA TYR A 161 -6.49 -3.32 -2.21
C TYR A 161 -7.16 -2.09 -2.79
N LEU A 162 -8.39 -2.26 -3.26
CA LEU A 162 -9.27 -1.17 -3.66
C LEU A 162 -10.53 -1.25 -2.83
N GLY A 163 -11.07 -0.11 -2.39
CA GLY A 163 -12.27 -0.16 -1.59
C GLY A 163 -12.86 1.19 -1.23
N ALA A 164 -13.93 1.13 -0.46
CA ALA A 164 -14.59 2.29 0.09
C ALA A 164 -14.99 2.05 1.55
N TYR A 165 -15.02 3.13 2.33
CA TYR A 165 -15.40 3.09 3.74
C TYR A 165 -16.23 4.31 4.13
N SER A 166 -17.09 4.13 5.13
CA SER A 166 -17.69 5.23 5.88
C SER A 166 -17.19 5.20 7.30
N SER A 167 -16.94 6.36 7.89
CA SER A 167 -16.52 6.46 9.29
C SER A 167 -17.07 7.69 9.99
N ALA A 168 -17.50 7.52 11.23
CA ALA A 168 -17.93 8.60 12.13
C ALA A 168 -17.96 8.09 13.57
N ASN A 169 -17.82 8.98 14.55
CA ASN A 169 -18.01 8.69 15.98
C ASN A 169 -17.17 7.49 16.47
N GLY A 170 -15.90 7.38 16.04
CA GLY A 170 -15.01 6.29 16.44
C GLY A 170 -15.33 4.94 15.82
N ARG A 171 -16.20 4.88 14.83
CA ARG A 171 -16.56 3.64 14.11
C ARG A 171 -16.33 3.79 12.62
N TRP A 172 -16.03 2.67 11.97
CA TRP A 172 -15.90 2.61 10.53
C TRP A 172 -16.36 1.25 9.99
N LYS A 173 -16.75 1.24 8.73
CA LYS A 173 -17.17 0.04 8.00
C LYS A 173 -16.94 0.26 6.52
N GLY A 174 -16.78 -0.81 5.77
CA GLY A 174 -16.56 -0.70 4.34
C GLY A 174 -16.43 -2.05 3.64
N GLN A 175 -15.98 -1.95 2.41
CA GLN A 175 -15.69 -3.07 1.54
C GLN A 175 -14.32 -2.88 0.88
N ILE A 176 -13.59 -3.97 0.73
CA ILE A 176 -12.28 -4.03 0.08
C ILE A 176 -12.34 -5.12 -0.97
N LEU A 177 -11.83 -4.84 -2.15
CA LEU A 177 -11.46 -5.82 -3.15
C LEU A 177 -9.96 -6.06 -3.05
N ASN A 178 -9.56 -7.30 -2.86
CA ASN A 178 -8.16 -7.73 -2.86
C ASN A 178 -7.86 -8.47 -4.15
N GLN A 179 -6.84 -8.03 -4.87
CA GLN A 179 -6.41 -8.63 -6.14
C GLN A 179 -4.90 -8.82 -6.18
N GLU A 180 -4.45 -9.87 -6.88
CA GLU A 180 -3.03 -10.12 -7.12
C GLU A 180 -2.52 -9.26 -8.28
N HIS A 181 -1.48 -8.46 -8.06
CA HIS A 181 -0.79 -7.70 -9.13
C HIS A 181 0.48 -8.40 -9.61
N THR A 182 1.00 -9.34 -8.85
CA THR A 182 2.18 -10.13 -9.18
C THR A 182 2.02 -11.53 -8.59
N PRO A 183 2.20 -12.61 -9.38
CA PRO A 183 2.06 -13.97 -8.88
C PRO A 183 2.93 -14.25 -7.65
N ALA A 184 2.30 -14.61 -6.54
CA ALA A 184 2.94 -14.97 -5.28
C ALA A 184 3.47 -16.42 -5.37
N LYS A 185 4.57 -16.64 -6.11
CA LYS A 185 5.15 -17.96 -6.32
C LYS A 185 5.76 -18.53 -5.03
N GLY A 186 5.32 -19.71 -4.63
CA GLY A 186 5.87 -20.46 -3.49
C GLY A 186 5.30 -20.07 -2.13
N GLU A 187 4.45 -19.09 -2.06
CA GLU A 187 3.65 -18.74 -0.87
C GLU A 187 2.21 -19.23 -1.06
N HIS A 188 1.55 -19.61 0.04
CA HIS A 188 0.13 -19.93 0.02
C HIS A 188 -0.66 -18.67 0.37
N PRO A 189 -1.09 -17.87 -0.63
CA PRO A 189 -1.87 -16.68 -0.33
C PRO A 189 -3.17 -17.11 0.37
N ILE A 190 -3.57 -16.37 1.39
CA ILE A 190 -4.80 -16.64 2.16
C ILE A 190 -6.00 -16.82 1.21
N PHE A 191 -6.02 -16.02 0.16
CA PHE A 191 -7.11 -15.98 -0.81
C PHE A 191 -6.88 -16.87 -2.05
N GLY A 192 -5.77 -17.62 -2.12
CA GLY A 192 -5.50 -18.55 -3.20
C GLY A 192 -5.23 -17.91 -4.57
N GLY A 193 -4.80 -16.63 -4.60
CA GLY A 193 -4.59 -15.88 -5.86
C GLY A 193 -5.87 -15.41 -6.54
N TYR A 194 -7.04 -15.58 -5.90
CA TYR A 194 -8.32 -15.11 -6.43
C TYR A 194 -8.57 -13.64 -6.06
N GLU A 195 -9.35 -12.97 -6.90
CA GLU A 195 -10.00 -11.75 -6.52
C GLU A 195 -11.01 -12.04 -5.39
N VAL A 196 -10.94 -11.30 -4.29
CA VAL A 196 -11.78 -11.55 -3.12
C VAL A 196 -12.36 -10.25 -2.57
N GLY A 197 -13.69 -10.21 -2.50
CA GLY A 197 -14.41 -9.16 -1.78
C GLY A 197 -14.38 -9.41 -0.28
N ILE A 198 -14.04 -8.38 0.48
CA ILE A 198 -13.91 -8.39 1.94
C ILE A 198 -14.82 -7.32 2.52
N GLY A 199 -15.84 -7.71 3.27
CA GLY A 199 -16.66 -6.79 4.06
C GLY A 199 -16.08 -6.64 5.45
N PHE A 200 -16.05 -5.43 5.99
CA PHE A 200 -15.51 -5.16 7.32
C PHE A 200 -16.30 -4.13 8.12
N SER A 201 -16.15 -4.19 9.45
CA SER A 201 -16.55 -3.14 10.38
C SER A 201 -15.61 -3.10 11.58
N GLY A 202 -15.56 -1.96 12.29
CA GLY A 202 -14.67 -1.83 13.43
C GLY A 202 -14.69 -0.47 14.09
N THR A 203 -13.62 -0.18 14.83
CA THR A 203 -13.42 1.08 15.56
C THR A 203 -12.20 1.82 15.03
N CYS A 204 -12.20 3.15 15.16
CA CYS A 204 -11.09 4.01 14.76
C CYS A 204 -10.88 5.15 15.74
N ASP A 205 -9.66 5.67 15.76
CA ASP A 205 -9.26 6.86 16.49
C ASP A 205 -8.23 7.67 15.68
N ALA A 206 -7.64 8.71 16.30
CA ALA A 206 -6.65 9.56 15.65
C ALA A 206 -5.30 8.86 15.34
N ARG A 207 -5.06 7.66 15.82
CA ARG A 207 -3.79 6.92 15.66
C ARG A 207 -3.93 5.67 14.81
N GLY A 208 -5.15 5.15 14.64
CA GLY A 208 -5.33 3.92 13.90
C GLY A 208 -6.76 3.40 13.93
N ALA A 209 -6.89 2.14 13.55
CA ALA A 209 -8.17 1.47 13.52
C ALA A 209 -8.02 -0.03 13.79
N LEU A 210 -9.09 -0.62 14.27
CA LEU A 210 -9.27 -2.06 14.37
C LEU A 210 -10.47 -2.45 13.51
N LEU A 211 -10.41 -3.61 12.88
CA LEU A 211 -11.52 -4.15 12.11
C LEU A 211 -11.68 -5.65 12.32
N GLU A 212 -12.92 -6.09 12.20
CA GLU A 212 -13.29 -7.47 11.94
C GLU A 212 -13.82 -7.56 10.51
N ALA A 213 -13.42 -8.60 9.79
CA ALA A 213 -13.77 -8.77 8.40
C ALA A 213 -14.19 -10.20 8.09
N SER A 214 -14.97 -10.34 7.04
CA SER A 214 -15.32 -11.62 6.45
C SER A 214 -15.08 -11.59 4.95
N ALA A 215 -14.60 -12.71 4.41
CA ALA A 215 -14.34 -12.90 3.00
C ALA A 215 -14.78 -14.29 2.55
N LEU A 216 -15.14 -14.42 1.29
CA LEU A 216 -15.39 -15.71 0.64
C LEU A 216 -14.33 -15.96 -0.43
N ALA A 217 -13.36 -16.83 -0.14
CA ALA A 217 -12.33 -17.22 -1.07
C ALA A 217 -12.68 -18.59 -1.69
N GLY A 218 -13.23 -18.57 -2.89
CA GLY A 218 -13.81 -19.75 -3.53
C GLY A 218 -14.96 -20.33 -2.68
N LYS A 219 -14.78 -21.53 -2.11
CA LYS A 219 -15.76 -22.18 -1.21
C LYS A 219 -15.47 -21.98 0.28
N ARG A 220 -14.40 -21.24 0.63
CA ARG A 220 -13.96 -21.05 2.02
C ARG A 220 -14.46 -19.71 2.55
N SER A 221 -15.21 -19.73 3.63
CA SER A 221 -15.52 -18.53 4.41
C SER A 221 -14.35 -18.26 5.37
N LEU A 222 -13.81 -17.06 5.31
CA LEU A 222 -12.67 -16.61 6.13
C LEU A 222 -13.15 -15.50 7.07
N ARG A 223 -12.71 -15.56 8.32
CA ARG A 223 -12.89 -14.48 9.29
C ARG A 223 -11.52 -13.91 9.63
N LEU A 224 -11.40 -12.61 9.55
CA LEU A 224 -10.15 -11.88 9.70
C LEU A 224 -10.32 -10.79 10.75
N THR A 225 -9.23 -10.45 11.42
CA THR A 225 -9.07 -9.18 12.13
C THR A 225 -7.91 -8.43 11.54
N ALA A 226 -7.96 -7.10 11.57
CA ALA A 226 -6.80 -6.30 11.24
C ALA A 226 -6.65 -5.11 12.18
N ALA A 227 -5.40 -4.74 12.42
CA ALA A 227 -5.01 -3.53 13.11
C ALA A 227 -4.30 -2.59 12.11
N LEU A 228 -4.72 -1.33 12.10
CA LEU A 228 -4.14 -0.26 11.32
C LEU A 228 -3.45 0.72 12.24
N LYS A 229 -2.23 1.12 11.91
CA LYS A 229 -1.48 2.16 12.62
C LYS A 229 -1.11 3.28 11.65
N LEU A 230 -1.46 4.52 11.99
CA LEU A 230 -1.13 5.68 11.18
C LEU A 230 0.39 5.86 11.08
N MET A 231 0.91 5.89 9.87
CA MET A 231 2.32 6.13 9.54
C MET A 231 2.57 7.56 9.06
N ARG A 232 1.66 8.09 8.22
CA ARG A 232 1.75 9.43 7.64
C ARG A 232 0.37 9.98 7.38
N ARG A 233 0.10 11.23 7.73
CA ARG A 233 -1.12 11.95 7.30
C ARG A 233 -1.00 12.31 5.82
N ALA A 234 -2.12 12.20 5.10
CA ALA A 234 -2.24 12.65 3.71
C ALA A 234 -2.44 14.16 3.64
#